data_5ee77f50062a7324a35430bfe3d67cb6
#
_entry.id   5ee77f50062a7324a35430bfe3d67cb6
#
_cell.length_a   1.000
_cell.length_b   1.000
_cell.length_c   1.000
_cell.angle_alpha   90.00
_cell.angle_beta   90.00
_cell.angle_gamma   90.00
#
_symmetry.space_group_name_H-M   'P 1'
#
loop_
_entity.id
_entity.type
_entity.pdbx_description
1 polymer ?
#
loop_
_entity_poly.entity_id
_entity_poly.type
_entity_poly.pdbx_seq_one_letter_code
_entity_poly.pdbx_strand_id
1 'polypeptide(L)'
;MPAFAPLTASPDKRPGATQFALFGAGDFACNLYWQSVSLYLLFFYTDVLGLSAALAGSLYMLGALWDGIADLLVGIAAQRPGARYRAFIAIGAVPLGLAFVLLYATPTLGGVPLALAIGATQILFRTLYATVNVPYAAWSARFSSDSRDRTVLAGVRMIFGTAAALVVTVGTPWIALRATGDAAGRAGFTAAAIGYGTIGAALLLTLTVFARESPGVSEARARVPVATALRVLFGNRAFVTLNLAAMVAGLAAALLTQSVLYYFKHVAGAPAQGPQALALMAIAGTIAVPVWMLVTRWIGLRALWFVAVAWGLICLALFGVARGAGMAILVLALLQAAFTGFNLVFWSMLPNTVEYGEVRAGTRVEALAFGVAALLQKLGLAAAAGVLGLFYRHIGYVAGAAQTGATIAGIRDLMLYACSAGLVASALIMLRNPLKRGVHAALVEDLAGRADA
;
A
#
# COMPACT_ATOMS: atom_id res chain seq x y z
N MET A 1 -34.04 -29.36 -26.61
CA MET A 1 -33.86 -28.17 -25.78
C MET A 1 -34.18 -28.54 -24.32
N PRO A 2 -33.21 -28.67 -23.42
CA PRO A 2 -33.50 -28.79 -22.00
C PRO A 2 -33.61 -27.39 -21.40
N ALA A 3 -34.74 -27.12 -20.76
CA ALA A 3 -35.05 -25.89 -20.06
C ALA A 3 -34.06 -25.65 -18.95
N PHE A 4 -33.39 -24.51 -18.98
CA PHE A 4 -32.62 -23.99 -17.85
C PHE A 4 -33.59 -23.67 -16.72
N ALA A 5 -33.62 -24.52 -15.69
CA ALA A 5 -34.27 -24.17 -14.44
C ALA A 5 -33.50 -22.99 -13.80
N PRO A 6 -34.17 -21.90 -13.39
CA PRO A 6 -33.52 -20.85 -12.66
C PRO A 6 -33.03 -21.42 -11.35
N LEU A 7 -31.70 -21.36 -11.10
CA LEU A 7 -31.12 -21.62 -9.79
C LEU A 7 -31.72 -20.58 -8.83
N THR A 8 -32.76 -21.00 -8.09
CA THR A 8 -33.27 -20.27 -6.94
C THR A 8 -32.15 -20.23 -5.90
N ALA A 9 -31.33 -19.17 -5.97
CA ALA A 9 -30.44 -18.83 -4.87
C ALA A 9 -31.34 -18.67 -3.63
N SER A 10 -31.15 -19.50 -2.61
CA SER A 10 -31.72 -19.27 -1.29
C SER A 10 -31.37 -17.82 -0.90
N PRO A 11 -32.32 -17.05 -0.32
CA PRO A 11 -32.03 -15.68 0.05
C PRO A 11 -30.88 -15.69 1.08
N ASP A 12 -29.68 -15.41 0.61
CA ASP A 12 -28.50 -15.25 1.43
C ASP A 12 -28.86 -14.16 2.45
N LYS A 13 -28.97 -14.54 3.73
CA LYS A 13 -29.21 -13.59 4.81
C LYS A 13 -28.10 -12.53 4.71
N ARG A 14 -28.51 -11.27 4.52
CA ARG A 14 -27.56 -10.13 4.44
C ARG A 14 -26.55 -10.23 5.57
N PRO A 15 -25.26 -9.97 5.29
CA PRO A 15 -24.23 -10.01 6.32
C PRO A 15 -24.59 -9.06 7.46
N GLY A 16 -24.60 -9.57 8.70
CA GLY A 16 -24.86 -8.74 9.87
C GLY A 16 -23.68 -7.80 10.19
N ALA A 17 -23.91 -6.76 11.00
CA ALA A 17 -22.88 -5.80 11.42
C ALA A 17 -21.61 -6.49 11.98
N THR A 18 -21.77 -7.60 12.69
CA THR A 18 -20.66 -8.41 13.23
C THR A 18 -19.73 -8.93 12.13
N GLN A 19 -20.27 -9.34 10.96
CA GLN A 19 -19.45 -9.82 9.87
C GLN A 19 -18.62 -8.67 9.25
N PHE A 20 -19.19 -7.48 9.09
CA PHE A 20 -18.45 -6.29 8.66
C PHE A 20 -17.33 -5.93 9.65
N ALA A 21 -17.61 -5.96 10.96
CA ALA A 21 -16.63 -5.68 11.99
C ALA A 21 -15.49 -6.71 12.01
N LEU A 22 -15.78 -8.00 11.82
CA LEU A 22 -14.77 -9.07 11.76
C LEU A 22 -13.81 -8.86 10.57
N PHE A 23 -14.34 -8.54 9.37
CA PHE A 23 -13.49 -8.23 8.23
C PHE A 23 -12.74 -6.90 8.43
N GLY A 24 -13.35 -5.89 9.04
CA GLY A 24 -12.62 -4.68 9.45
C GLY A 24 -11.46 -4.99 10.39
N ALA A 25 -11.67 -5.83 11.41
CA ALA A 25 -10.63 -6.25 12.34
C ALA A 25 -9.50 -7.04 11.66
N GLY A 26 -9.82 -7.86 10.64
CA GLY A 26 -8.81 -8.51 9.80
C GLY A 26 -7.95 -7.51 9.02
N ASP A 27 -8.58 -6.45 8.48
CA ASP A 27 -7.85 -5.37 7.80
C ASP A 27 -6.98 -4.56 8.78
N PHE A 28 -7.49 -4.28 9.97
CA PHE A 28 -6.72 -3.66 11.05
C PHE A 28 -5.48 -4.50 11.39
N ALA A 29 -5.63 -5.82 11.58
CA ALA A 29 -4.52 -6.72 11.87
C ALA A 29 -3.45 -6.72 10.78
N CYS A 30 -3.84 -6.85 9.50
CA CYS A 30 -2.91 -6.79 8.38
C CYS A 30 -2.20 -5.43 8.31
N ASN A 31 -2.94 -4.34 8.58
CA ASN A 31 -2.38 -2.99 8.56
C ASN A 31 -1.48 -2.69 9.77
N LEU A 32 -1.66 -3.29 10.94
CA LEU A 32 -0.68 -3.17 12.03
C LEU A 32 0.72 -3.59 11.56
N TYR A 33 0.82 -4.72 10.88
CA TYR A 33 2.09 -5.21 10.31
C TYR A 33 2.60 -4.33 9.19
N TRP A 34 1.73 -4.04 8.21
CA TRP A 34 2.12 -3.30 7.01
C TRP A 34 2.55 -1.86 7.32
N GLN A 35 1.79 -1.14 8.14
CA GLN A 35 2.11 0.24 8.51
C GLN A 35 3.40 0.32 9.34
N SER A 36 3.64 -0.63 10.25
CA SER A 36 4.89 -0.68 11.01
C SER A 36 6.09 -0.85 10.08
N VAL A 37 6.02 -1.77 9.12
CA VAL A 37 7.08 -1.98 8.13
C VAL A 37 7.26 -0.76 7.24
N SER A 38 6.18 -0.18 6.74
CA SER A 38 6.23 0.94 5.81
C SER A 38 6.77 2.23 6.42
N LEU A 39 6.45 2.48 7.69
CA LEU A 39 6.77 3.75 8.36
C LEU A 39 8.08 3.69 9.14
N TYR A 40 8.38 2.55 9.77
CA TYR A 40 9.45 2.48 10.75
C TYR A 40 10.61 1.56 10.37
N LEU A 41 10.41 0.55 9.52
CA LEU A 41 11.42 -0.49 9.35
C LEU A 41 12.74 0.03 8.77
N LEU A 42 12.68 0.95 7.78
CA LEU A 42 13.89 1.54 7.22
C LEU A 42 14.63 2.40 8.23
N PHE A 43 13.89 3.23 8.99
CA PHE A 43 14.44 4.02 10.08
C PHE A 43 15.04 3.13 11.19
N PHE A 44 14.38 2.02 11.53
CA PHE A 44 14.89 1.05 12.48
C PHE A 44 16.24 0.45 12.03
N TYR A 45 16.37 0.12 10.75
CA TYR A 45 17.63 -0.43 10.23
C TYR A 45 18.77 0.59 10.26
N THR A 46 18.52 1.84 9.94
CA THR A 46 19.55 2.89 9.92
C THR A 46 19.83 3.43 11.32
N ASP A 47 18.85 4.04 11.96
CA ASP A 47 19.02 4.86 13.15
C ASP A 47 19.03 4.08 14.46
N VAL A 48 18.47 2.86 14.47
CA VAL A 48 18.42 2.00 15.65
C VAL A 48 19.47 0.88 15.59
N LEU A 49 19.63 0.23 14.43
CA LEU A 49 20.62 -0.83 14.24
C LEU A 49 21.97 -0.32 13.73
N GLY A 50 22.06 0.93 13.28
CA GLY A 50 23.29 1.56 12.80
C GLY A 50 23.78 1.06 11.43
N LEU A 51 22.90 0.47 10.61
CA LEU A 51 23.30 0.07 9.25
C LEU A 51 23.50 1.31 8.37
N SER A 52 24.42 1.21 7.41
CA SER A 52 24.52 2.24 6.39
C SER A 52 23.21 2.36 5.60
N ALA A 53 22.82 3.58 5.23
CA ALA A 53 21.58 3.84 4.52
C ALA A 53 21.47 3.04 3.22
N ALA A 54 22.59 2.86 2.50
CA ALA A 54 22.62 2.07 1.26
C ALA A 54 22.32 0.58 1.53
N LEU A 55 22.89 -0.03 2.58
CA LEU A 55 22.64 -1.42 2.92
C LEU A 55 21.19 -1.59 3.41
N ALA A 56 20.72 -0.70 4.28
CA ALA A 56 19.34 -0.72 4.79
C ALA A 56 18.32 -0.59 3.66
N GLY A 57 18.53 0.38 2.75
CA GLY A 57 17.68 0.57 1.57
C GLY A 57 17.70 -0.63 0.62
N SER A 58 18.87 -1.24 0.39
CA SER A 58 19.00 -2.44 -0.44
C SER A 58 18.28 -3.65 0.16
N LEU A 59 18.42 -3.88 1.46
CA LEU A 59 17.72 -4.97 2.17
C LEU A 59 16.19 -4.76 2.16
N TYR A 60 15.74 -3.52 2.38
CA TYR A 60 14.32 -3.18 2.29
C TYR A 60 13.78 -3.39 0.87
N MET A 61 14.52 -2.93 -0.15
CA MET A 61 14.16 -3.10 -1.57
C MET A 61 14.06 -4.57 -1.97
N LEU A 62 15.05 -5.39 -1.60
CA LEU A 62 15.03 -6.84 -1.85
C LEU A 62 13.83 -7.52 -1.18
N GLY A 63 13.53 -7.14 0.07
CA GLY A 63 12.35 -7.61 0.76
C GLY A 63 11.05 -7.22 0.04
N ALA A 64 10.93 -5.98 -0.43
CA ALA A 64 9.74 -5.51 -1.15
C ALA A 64 9.59 -6.16 -2.53
N LEU A 65 10.68 -6.48 -3.23
CA LEU A 65 10.66 -7.27 -4.46
C LEU A 65 10.19 -8.71 -4.19
N TRP A 66 10.71 -9.33 -3.13
CA TRP A 66 10.27 -10.66 -2.71
C TRP A 66 8.78 -10.69 -2.34
N ASP A 67 8.26 -9.64 -1.71
CA ASP A 67 6.84 -9.51 -1.38
C ASP A 67 5.93 -9.66 -2.61
N GLY A 68 6.29 -9.04 -3.74
CA GLY A 68 5.57 -9.19 -5.00
C GLY A 68 5.61 -10.64 -5.55
N ILE A 69 6.75 -11.31 -5.42
CA ILE A 69 6.90 -12.71 -5.82
C ILE A 69 6.06 -13.63 -4.90
N ALA A 70 6.14 -13.42 -3.60
CA ALA A 70 5.38 -14.18 -2.61
C ALA A 70 3.87 -14.04 -2.81
N ASP A 71 3.37 -12.83 -3.07
CA ASP A 71 1.96 -12.58 -3.37
C ASP A 71 1.49 -13.38 -4.60
N LEU A 72 2.30 -13.40 -5.66
CA LEU A 72 1.97 -14.17 -6.87
C LEU A 72 1.92 -15.68 -6.58
N LEU A 73 2.93 -16.22 -5.89
CA LEU A 73 2.99 -17.64 -5.55
C LEU A 73 1.83 -18.08 -4.65
N VAL A 74 1.52 -17.27 -3.63
CA VAL A 74 0.38 -17.53 -2.73
C VAL A 74 -0.94 -17.37 -3.47
N GLY A 75 -1.07 -16.35 -4.35
CA GLY A 75 -2.25 -16.17 -5.19
C GLY A 75 -2.55 -17.41 -6.05
N ILE A 76 -1.52 -17.99 -6.67
CA ILE A 76 -1.64 -19.24 -7.45
C ILE A 76 -2.04 -20.41 -6.52
N ALA A 77 -1.42 -20.52 -5.34
CA ALA A 77 -1.74 -21.59 -4.39
C ALA A 77 -3.17 -21.49 -3.86
N ALA A 78 -3.65 -20.28 -3.59
CA ALA A 78 -4.99 -20.01 -3.07
C ALA A 78 -6.11 -20.21 -4.11
N GLN A 79 -5.78 -20.26 -5.40
CA GLN A 79 -6.73 -20.53 -6.49
C GLN A 79 -6.90 -22.04 -6.80
N ARG A 80 -6.17 -22.93 -6.12
CA ARG A 80 -6.30 -24.37 -6.34
C ARG A 80 -7.70 -24.85 -5.94
N PRO A 81 -8.27 -25.84 -6.67
CA PRO A 81 -9.53 -26.48 -6.27
C PRO A 81 -9.47 -27.00 -4.84
N GLY A 82 -10.46 -26.69 -4.01
CA GLY A 82 -10.52 -27.11 -2.61
C GLY A 82 -9.71 -26.23 -1.64
N ALA A 83 -8.97 -25.23 -2.09
CA ALA A 83 -8.30 -24.30 -1.20
C ALA A 83 -9.32 -23.45 -0.42
N ARG A 84 -9.18 -23.44 0.90
CA ARG A 84 -10.02 -22.64 1.80
C ARG A 84 -9.22 -21.44 2.29
N TYR A 85 -9.68 -20.23 1.99
CA TYR A 85 -9.00 -19.00 2.41
C TYR A 85 -8.83 -18.91 3.93
N ARG A 86 -9.86 -19.34 4.66
CA ARG A 86 -9.84 -19.44 6.12
C ARG A 86 -8.67 -20.29 6.65
N ALA A 87 -8.34 -21.41 5.98
CA ALA A 87 -7.24 -22.29 6.40
C ALA A 87 -5.86 -21.61 6.25
N PHE A 88 -5.64 -20.88 5.16
CA PHE A 88 -4.40 -20.11 4.98
C PHE A 88 -4.19 -19.08 6.10
N ILE A 89 -5.26 -18.35 6.45
CA ILE A 89 -5.20 -17.33 7.50
C ILE A 89 -5.01 -17.99 8.86
N ALA A 90 -5.75 -19.06 9.18
CA ALA A 90 -5.64 -19.76 10.46
C ALA A 90 -4.23 -20.32 10.71
N ILE A 91 -3.63 -20.95 9.69
CA ILE A 91 -2.28 -21.52 9.78
C ILE A 91 -1.23 -20.40 9.82
N GLY A 92 -1.42 -19.32 9.06
CA GLY A 92 -0.46 -18.23 8.92
C GLY A 92 -0.49 -17.21 10.04
N ALA A 93 -1.59 -17.06 10.80
CA ALA A 93 -1.77 -15.96 11.75
C ALA A 93 -0.69 -15.89 12.85
N VAL A 94 -0.44 -17.01 13.54
CA VAL A 94 0.59 -17.06 14.62
C VAL A 94 2.01 -17.00 14.04
N PRO A 95 2.38 -17.78 13.02
CA PRO A 95 3.69 -17.66 12.38
C PRO A 95 3.97 -16.24 11.85
N LEU A 96 2.97 -15.55 11.28
CA LEU A 96 3.10 -14.15 10.84
C LEU A 96 3.42 -13.23 12.00
N GLY A 97 2.69 -13.33 13.13
CA GLY A 97 2.97 -12.54 14.32
C GLY A 97 4.39 -12.75 14.85
N LEU A 98 4.85 -14.00 14.91
CA LEU A 98 6.21 -14.36 15.31
C LEU A 98 7.26 -13.81 14.34
N ALA A 99 7.07 -13.97 13.03
CA ALA A 99 7.97 -13.44 12.02
C ALA A 99 8.04 -11.90 12.06
N PHE A 100 6.92 -11.22 12.36
CA PHE A 100 6.89 -9.78 12.56
C PHE A 100 7.71 -9.35 13.78
N VAL A 101 7.61 -10.07 14.91
CA VAL A 101 8.45 -9.83 16.07
C VAL A 101 9.94 -9.99 15.72
N LEU A 102 10.30 -11.03 14.95
CA LEU A 102 11.67 -11.28 14.52
C LEU A 102 12.26 -10.15 13.66
N LEU A 103 11.44 -9.40 12.91
CA LEU A 103 11.93 -8.22 12.16
C LEU A 103 12.55 -7.16 13.08
N TYR A 104 12.04 -7.01 14.30
CA TYR A 104 12.46 -5.99 15.27
C TYR A 104 13.26 -6.58 16.43
N ALA A 105 13.21 -7.90 16.66
CA ALA A 105 14.01 -8.62 17.64
C ALA A 105 15.34 -9.12 17.04
N THR A 106 16.03 -8.27 16.28
CA THR A 106 17.27 -8.63 15.61
C THR A 106 18.36 -9.05 16.61
N PRO A 107 19.19 -10.06 16.33
CA PRO A 107 20.28 -10.46 17.22
C PRO A 107 21.37 -9.37 17.31
N THR A 108 22.16 -9.37 18.39
CA THR A 108 23.29 -8.46 18.58
C THR A 108 24.51 -8.85 17.74
N LEU A 109 24.27 -9.00 16.45
CA LEU A 109 25.30 -9.30 15.45
C LEU A 109 25.78 -8.01 14.81
N GLY A 110 26.95 -8.05 14.18
CA GLY A 110 27.48 -6.95 13.38
C GLY A 110 27.82 -7.38 11.96
N GLY A 111 27.99 -6.41 11.06
CA GLY A 111 28.47 -6.66 9.71
C GLY A 111 27.60 -7.60 8.87
N VAL A 112 28.24 -8.50 8.12
CA VAL A 112 27.56 -9.44 7.20
C VAL A 112 26.56 -10.36 7.90
N PRO A 113 26.84 -10.98 9.06
CA PRO A 113 25.86 -11.80 9.77
C PRO A 113 24.56 -11.06 10.11
N LEU A 114 24.63 -9.79 10.50
CA LEU A 114 23.45 -8.96 10.76
C LEU A 114 22.64 -8.74 9.47
N ALA A 115 23.29 -8.41 8.37
CA ALA A 115 22.63 -8.20 7.09
C ALA A 115 21.92 -9.47 6.60
N LEU A 116 22.53 -10.64 6.75
CA LEU A 116 21.92 -11.93 6.42
C LEU A 116 20.73 -12.24 7.31
N ALA A 117 20.81 -11.99 8.63
CA ALA A 117 19.71 -12.18 9.56
C ALA A 117 18.52 -11.27 9.21
N ILE A 118 18.76 -10.01 8.89
CA ILE A 118 17.74 -9.06 8.44
C ILE A 118 17.11 -9.54 7.12
N GLY A 119 17.91 -9.96 6.15
CA GLY A 119 17.41 -10.49 4.87
C GLY A 119 16.51 -11.70 5.07
N ALA A 120 16.95 -12.65 5.90
CA ALA A 120 16.19 -13.87 6.20
C ALA A 120 14.86 -13.56 6.91
N THR A 121 14.87 -12.69 7.92
CA THR A 121 13.64 -12.30 8.63
C THR A 121 12.68 -11.51 7.75
N GLN A 122 13.18 -10.69 6.82
CA GLN A 122 12.36 -10.00 5.81
C GLN A 122 11.68 -10.99 4.87
N ILE A 123 12.42 -11.95 4.31
CA ILE A 123 11.87 -12.98 3.41
C ILE A 123 10.82 -13.79 4.15
N LEU A 124 11.10 -14.24 5.37
CA LEU A 124 10.17 -15.00 6.20
C LEU A 124 8.88 -14.22 6.46
N PHE A 125 9.02 -12.99 6.97
CA PHE A 125 7.86 -12.15 7.27
C PHE A 125 7.01 -11.90 6.02
N ARG A 126 7.61 -11.51 4.90
CA ARG A 126 6.86 -11.18 3.68
C ARG A 126 6.17 -12.39 3.08
N THR A 127 6.79 -13.58 3.14
CA THR A 127 6.16 -14.82 2.72
C THR A 127 4.93 -15.14 3.56
N LEU A 128 5.05 -15.03 4.88
CA LEU A 128 3.94 -15.28 5.81
C LEU A 128 2.86 -14.19 5.70
N TYR A 129 3.26 -12.94 5.48
CA TYR A 129 2.32 -11.85 5.24
C TYR A 129 1.50 -12.08 3.96
N ALA A 130 2.13 -12.46 2.87
CA ALA A 130 1.45 -12.86 1.64
C ALA A 130 0.48 -14.03 1.86
N THR A 131 0.92 -15.06 2.63
CA THR A 131 0.11 -16.25 2.96
C THR A 131 -1.18 -15.89 3.70
N VAL A 132 -1.20 -14.81 4.45
CA VAL A 132 -2.39 -14.33 5.17
C VAL A 132 -3.14 -13.28 4.36
N ASN A 133 -2.46 -12.25 3.86
CA ASN A 133 -3.06 -11.06 3.27
C ASN A 133 -3.73 -11.35 1.91
N VAL A 134 -3.12 -12.17 1.05
CA VAL A 134 -3.69 -12.50 -0.26
C VAL A 134 -4.98 -13.30 -0.15
N PRO A 135 -5.05 -14.41 0.62
CA PRO A 135 -6.31 -15.11 0.86
C PRO A 135 -7.35 -14.27 1.61
N TYR A 136 -6.93 -13.39 2.54
CA TYR A 136 -7.83 -12.47 3.22
C TYR A 136 -8.49 -11.49 2.23
N ALA A 137 -7.71 -10.88 1.33
CA ALA A 137 -8.24 -9.99 0.29
C ALA A 137 -9.20 -10.74 -0.65
N ALA A 138 -8.85 -11.96 -1.07
CA ALA A 138 -9.70 -12.80 -1.90
C ALA A 138 -10.99 -13.21 -1.17
N TRP A 139 -10.92 -13.53 0.12
CA TRP A 139 -12.09 -13.84 0.93
C TRP A 139 -13.02 -12.62 1.09
N SER A 140 -12.45 -11.45 1.34
CA SER A 140 -13.23 -10.21 1.43
C SER A 140 -13.97 -9.86 0.12
N ALA A 141 -13.40 -10.20 -1.04
CA ALA A 141 -14.06 -10.01 -2.32
C ALA A 141 -15.29 -10.93 -2.54
N ARG A 142 -15.34 -12.06 -1.81
CA ARG A 142 -16.46 -13.01 -1.81
C ARG A 142 -17.43 -12.80 -0.64
N PHE A 143 -17.34 -11.70 0.06
CA PHE A 143 -18.12 -11.41 1.26
C PHE A 143 -19.62 -11.34 1.00
N SER A 144 -20.04 -10.73 -0.10
CA SER A 144 -21.44 -10.61 -0.53
C SER A 144 -21.54 -10.51 -2.05
N SER A 145 -22.62 -11.01 -2.62
CA SER A 145 -22.99 -10.79 -4.04
C SER A 145 -23.54 -9.38 -4.26
N ASP A 146 -24.09 -8.72 -3.22
CA ASP A 146 -24.62 -7.36 -3.30
C ASP A 146 -23.50 -6.31 -3.36
N SER A 147 -23.59 -5.43 -4.38
CA SER A 147 -22.61 -4.36 -4.58
C SER A 147 -22.63 -3.32 -3.44
N ARG A 148 -23.79 -3.11 -2.81
CA ARG A 148 -23.93 -2.20 -1.66
C ARG A 148 -23.16 -2.72 -0.44
N ASP A 149 -23.30 -4.00 -0.14
CA ASP A 149 -22.57 -4.64 0.97
C ASP A 149 -21.05 -4.59 0.73
N ARG A 150 -20.60 -4.82 -0.51
CA ARG A 150 -19.17 -4.69 -0.87
C ARG A 150 -18.65 -3.27 -0.71
N THR A 151 -19.47 -2.26 -1.05
CA THR A 151 -19.11 -0.85 -0.84
C THR A 151 -19.00 -0.51 0.64
N VAL A 152 -19.95 -0.98 1.46
CA VAL A 152 -19.92 -0.80 2.93
C VAL A 152 -18.70 -1.50 3.51
N LEU A 153 -18.39 -2.72 3.09
CA LEU A 153 -17.20 -3.45 3.53
C LEU A 153 -15.92 -2.70 3.18
N ALA A 154 -15.81 -2.18 1.97
CA ALA A 154 -14.65 -1.37 1.56
C ALA A 154 -14.47 -0.14 2.47
N GLY A 155 -15.56 0.56 2.79
CA GLY A 155 -15.53 1.69 3.72
C GLY A 155 -15.11 1.28 5.13
N VAL A 156 -15.64 0.20 5.67
CA VAL A 156 -15.27 -0.35 6.98
C VAL A 156 -13.78 -0.70 6.99
N ARG A 157 -13.27 -1.40 5.99
CA ARG A 157 -11.86 -1.76 5.87
C ARG A 157 -10.96 -0.52 5.83
N MET A 158 -11.33 0.53 5.10
CA MET A 158 -10.58 1.79 5.07
C MET A 158 -10.50 2.44 6.46
N ILE A 159 -11.59 2.48 7.21
CA ILE A 159 -11.62 3.03 8.59
C ILE A 159 -10.67 2.23 9.48
N PHE A 160 -10.76 0.91 9.46
CA PHE A 160 -9.89 0.05 10.27
C PHE A 160 -8.41 0.12 9.85
N GLY A 161 -8.13 0.22 8.56
CA GLY A 161 -6.77 0.43 8.04
C GLY A 161 -6.16 1.76 8.49
N THR A 162 -6.95 2.85 8.47
CA THR A 162 -6.52 4.15 9.00
C THR A 162 -6.31 4.10 10.51
N ALA A 163 -7.21 3.45 11.26
CA ALA A 163 -7.06 3.27 12.70
C ALA A 163 -5.76 2.51 13.03
N ALA A 164 -5.42 1.47 12.27
CA ALA A 164 -4.15 0.76 12.42
C ALA A 164 -2.94 1.68 12.14
N ALA A 165 -2.99 2.51 11.10
CA ALA A 165 -1.92 3.48 10.81
C ALA A 165 -1.71 4.46 11.96
N LEU A 166 -2.80 4.97 12.56
CA LEU A 166 -2.73 5.85 13.74
C LEU A 166 -2.17 5.12 14.96
N VAL A 167 -2.63 3.89 15.22
CA VAL A 167 -2.12 3.08 16.33
C VAL A 167 -0.64 2.81 16.16
N VAL A 168 -0.17 2.51 14.98
CA VAL A 168 1.26 2.27 14.73
C VAL A 168 2.07 3.55 14.86
N THR A 169 1.62 4.66 14.27
CA THR A 169 2.39 5.92 14.30
C THR A 169 2.56 6.50 15.70
N VAL A 170 1.50 6.48 16.50
CA VAL A 170 1.51 7.04 17.85
C VAL A 170 1.88 5.97 18.89
N GLY A 171 1.38 4.76 18.71
CA GLY A 171 1.57 3.66 19.65
C GLY A 171 3.00 3.14 19.70
N THR A 172 3.72 3.09 18.56
CA THR A 172 5.10 2.58 18.57
C THR A 172 6.01 3.35 19.52
N PRO A 173 6.18 4.70 19.41
CA PRO A 173 7.02 5.44 20.35
C PRO A 173 6.44 5.44 21.77
N TRP A 174 5.12 5.40 21.96
CA TRP A 174 4.50 5.34 23.27
C TRP A 174 4.77 4.02 23.99
N ILE A 175 4.60 2.88 23.30
CA ILE A 175 4.92 1.55 23.85
C ILE A 175 6.41 1.47 24.16
N ALA A 176 7.26 1.93 23.24
CA ALA A 176 8.70 1.93 23.43
C ALA A 176 9.10 2.71 24.67
N LEU A 177 8.62 3.94 24.84
CA LEU A 177 8.90 4.78 26.01
C LEU A 177 8.42 4.12 27.31
N ARG A 178 7.23 3.53 27.32
CA ARG A 178 6.68 2.88 28.52
C ARG A 178 7.42 1.60 28.90
N ALA A 179 7.85 0.82 27.92
CA ALA A 179 8.51 -0.46 28.14
C ALA A 179 9.99 -0.31 28.52
N THR A 180 10.67 0.72 28.01
CA THR A 180 12.14 0.81 28.09
C THR A 180 12.68 2.16 28.56
N GLY A 181 11.83 3.16 28.68
CA GLY A 181 12.24 4.56 28.95
C GLY A 181 12.82 5.29 27.73
N ASP A 182 12.93 4.61 26.57
CA ASP A 182 13.46 5.16 25.32
C ASP A 182 12.47 4.93 24.16
N ALA A 183 11.94 6.03 23.63
CA ALA A 183 10.96 6.00 22.56
C ALA A 183 11.51 5.52 21.19
N ALA A 184 12.84 5.51 21.03
CA ALA A 184 13.52 5.15 19.79
C ALA A 184 14.52 4.00 19.95
N GLY A 185 14.60 3.40 21.13
CA GLY A 185 15.52 2.31 21.42
C GLY A 185 15.10 0.98 20.80
N ARG A 186 16.08 0.12 20.54
CA ARG A 186 15.89 -1.21 19.96
C ARG A 186 14.88 -2.07 20.73
N ALA A 187 15.03 -2.16 22.05
CA ALA A 187 14.12 -2.92 22.90
C ALA A 187 12.69 -2.37 22.87
N GLY A 188 12.53 -1.06 22.68
CA GLY A 188 11.24 -0.39 22.52
C GLY A 188 10.51 -0.82 21.25
N PHE A 189 11.20 -0.86 20.12
CA PHE A 189 10.63 -1.38 18.85
C PHE A 189 10.26 -2.87 18.97
N THR A 190 11.08 -3.68 19.65
CA THR A 190 10.77 -5.09 19.90
C THR A 190 9.50 -5.22 20.77
N ALA A 191 9.34 -4.40 21.82
CA ALA A 191 8.15 -4.40 22.68
C ALA A 191 6.90 -4.03 21.89
N ALA A 192 6.96 -3.00 21.03
CA ALA A 192 5.86 -2.64 20.14
C ALA A 192 5.52 -3.78 19.15
N ALA A 193 6.54 -4.44 18.59
CA ALA A 193 6.35 -5.56 17.67
C ALA A 193 5.68 -6.77 18.36
N ILE A 194 6.02 -7.06 19.63
CA ILE A 194 5.34 -8.10 20.41
C ILE A 194 3.88 -7.74 20.60
N GLY A 195 3.55 -6.50 20.97
CA GLY A 195 2.19 -6.03 21.14
C GLY A 195 1.38 -6.16 19.85
N TYR A 196 1.89 -5.62 18.74
CA TYR A 196 1.20 -5.69 17.44
C TYR A 196 1.13 -7.12 16.90
N GLY A 197 2.20 -7.91 17.07
CA GLY A 197 2.24 -9.31 16.68
C GLY A 197 1.17 -10.14 17.35
N THR A 198 1.01 -9.96 18.66
CA THR A 198 0.01 -10.67 19.48
C THR A 198 -1.41 -10.23 19.12
N ILE A 199 -1.66 -8.91 19.06
CA ILE A 199 -2.98 -8.37 18.71
C ILE A 199 -3.38 -8.78 17.30
N GLY A 200 -2.49 -8.66 16.34
CA GLY A 200 -2.75 -9.01 14.95
C GLY A 200 -3.05 -10.50 14.78
N ALA A 201 -2.26 -11.38 15.40
CA ALA A 201 -2.51 -12.83 15.38
C ALA A 201 -3.86 -13.19 16.02
N ALA A 202 -4.19 -12.60 17.16
CA ALA A 202 -5.46 -12.83 17.86
C ALA A 202 -6.67 -12.39 17.00
N LEU A 203 -6.61 -11.21 16.36
CA LEU A 203 -7.66 -10.71 15.48
C LEU A 203 -7.85 -11.58 14.23
N LEU A 204 -6.74 -12.02 13.61
CA LEU A 204 -6.78 -12.92 12.46
C LEU A 204 -7.38 -14.29 12.83
N LEU A 205 -7.03 -14.85 13.98
CA LEU A 205 -7.63 -16.09 14.48
C LEU A 205 -9.11 -15.89 14.78
N THR A 206 -9.51 -14.78 15.41
CA THR A 206 -10.91 -14.43 15.65
C THR A 206 -11.70 -14.35 14.35
N LEU A 207 -11.15 -13.71 13.33
CA LEU A 207 -11.73 -13.68 11.98
C LEU A 207 -11.95 -15.11 11.45
N THR A 208 -10.97 -15.99 11.56
CA THR A 208 -11.10 -17.36 11.06
C THR A 208 -12.12 -18.20 11.83
N VAL A 209 -12.34 -17.94 13.10
CA VAL A 209 -13.33 -18.67 13.91
C VAL A 209 -14.75 -18.21 13.62
N PHE A 210 -14.99 -16.91 13.53
CA PHE A 210 -16.34 -16.33 13.55
C PHE A 210 -16.83 -15.82 12.20
N ALA A 211 -15.94 -15.53 11.21
CA ALA A 211 -16.38 -15.10 9.90
C ALA A 211 -16.90 -16.27 9.06
N ARG A 212 -17.94 -16.00 8.27
CA ARG A 212 -18.52 -16.97 7.35
C ARG A 212 -17.78 -16.96 6.03
N GLU A 213 -17.45 -18.14 5.52
CA GLU A 213 -16.87 -18.31 4.18
C GLU A 213 -17.97 -18.85 3.25
N SER A 214 -18.45 -18.02 2.32
CA SER A 214 -19.39 -18.48 1.30
C SER A 214 -18.68 -19.37 0.29
N PRO A 215 -19.26 -20.52 -0.14
CA PRO A 215 -18.72 -21.34 -1.20
C PRO A 215 -18.57 -20.49 -2.47
N GLY A 216 -17.36 -20.33 -2.95
CA GLY A 216 -17.11 -19.53 -4.14
C GLY A 216 -17.72 -20.21 -5.39
N VAL A 217 -18.56 -19.48 -6.10
CA VAL A 217 -18.92 -19.86 -7.48
C VAL A 217 -17.64 -19.70 -8.31
N SER A 218 -17.02 -20.82 -8.65
CA SER A 218 -15.94 -20.86 -9.62
C SER A 218 -16.56 -20.60 -10.99
N GLU A 219 -16.64 -19.36 -11.39
CA GLU A 219 -16.88 -19.08 -12.80
C GLU A 219 -15.71 -19.64 -13.61
N ALA A 220 -15.96 -20.71 -14.33
CA ALA A 220 -15.05 -21.27 -15.32
C ALA A 220 -14.97 -20.31 -16.53
N ARG A 221 -14.28 -19.15 -16.33
CA ARG A 221 -13.94 -18.28 -17.46
C ARG A 221 -12.84 -18.94 -18.27
N ALA A 222 -12.98 -18.91 -19.62
CA ALA A 222 -11.98 -19.39 -20.55
C ALA A 222 -10.59 -18.85 -20.16
N ARG A 223 -9.64 -19.77 -19.89
CA ARG A 223 -8.28 -19.38 -19.48
C ARG A 223 -7.52 -18.83 -20.67
N VAL A 224 -7.39 -17.52 -20.73
CA VAL A 224 -6.49 -16.86 -21.68
C VAL A 224 -5.04 -17.22 -21.28
N PRO A 225 -4.18 -17.70 -22.22
CA PRO A 225 -2.77 -17.94 -21.91
C PRO A 225 -2.10 -16.68 -21.36
N VAL A 226 -1.34 -16.82 -20.29
CA VAL A 226 -0.71 -15.69 -19.57
C VAL A 226 0.13 -14.81 -20.52
N ALA A 227 0.87 -15.41 -21.44
CA ALA A 227 1.67 -14.68 -22.43
C ALA A 227 0.82 -13.79 -23.35
N THR A 228 -0.35 -14.29 -23.79
CA THR A 228 -1.31 -13.52 -24.60
C THR A 228 -1.91 -12.38 -23.77
N ALA A 229 -2.32 -12.67 -22.54
CA ALA A 229 -2.88 -11.67 -21.64
C ALA A 229 -1.87 -10.55 -21.30
N LEU A 230 -0.61 -10.87 -21.06
CA LEU A 230 0.46 -9.88 -20.86
C LEU A 230 0.67 -9.03 -22.11
N ARG A 231 0.68 -9.64 -23.31
CA ARG A 231 0.80 -8.90 -24.57
C ARG A 231 -0.36 -7.92 -24.75
N VAL A 232 -1.60 -8.31 -24.45
CA VAL A 232 -2.77 -7.44 -24.48
C VAL A 232 -2.62 -6.28 -23.50
N LEU A 233 -2.17 -6.53 -22.27
CA LEU A 233 -1.98 -5.50 -21.25
C LEU A 233 -0.89 -4.49 -21.62
N PHE A 234 0.28 -4.95 -22.03
CA PHE A 234 1.39 -4.06 -22.40
C PHE A 234 1.16 -3.35 -23.73
N GLY A 235 0.32 -3.90 -24.62
CA GLY A 235 -0.20 -3.22 -25.81
C GLY A 235 -1.28 -2.17 -25.50
N ASN A 236 -1.86 -2.21 -24.32
CA ASN A 236 -2.93 -1.30 -23.90
C ASN A 236 -2.33 0.02 -23.39
N ARG A 237 -2.36 1.06 -24.24
CA ARG A 237 -1.83 2.39 -23.91
C ARG A 237 -2.49 3.01 -22.67
N ALA A 238 -3.79 2.78 -22.44
CA ALA A 238 -4.48 3.30 -21.26
C ALA A 238 -3.95 2.66 -19.99
N PHE A 239 -3.75 1.34 -19.99
CA PHE A 239 -3.21 0.58 -18.88
C PHE A 239 -1.76 0.97 -18.58
N VAL A 240 -0.90 0.99 -19.59
CA VAL A 240 0.53 1.29 -19.43
C VAL A 240 0.75 2.71 -18.90
N THR A 241 0.07 3.71 -19.47
CA THR A 241 0.23 5.10 -19.03
C THR A 241 -0.32 5.35 -17.63
N LEU A 242 -1.44 4.72 -17.26
CA LEU A 242 -2.00 4.82 -15.91
C LEU A 242 -1.04 4.20 -14.87
N ASN A 243 -0.58 2.97 -15.12
CA ASN A 243 0.29 2.26 -14.19
C ASN A 243 1.65 2.93 -14.04
N LEU A 244 2.26 3.41 -15.14
CA LEU A 244 3.54 4.10 -15.09
C LEU A 244 3.43 5.44 -14.36
N ALA A 245 2.36 6.22 -14.61
CA ALA A 245 2.09 7.46 -13.89
C ALA A 245 1.88 7.22 -12.40
N ALA A 246 1.12 6.17 -12.03
CA ALA A 246 0.87 5.79 -10.65
C ALA A 246 2.14 5.29 -9.95
N MET A 247 2.97 4.50 -10.63
CA MET A 247 4.24 4.01 -10.10
C MET A 247 5.19 5.17 -9.77
N VAL A 248 5.31 6.17 -10.66
CA VAL A 248 6.16 7.34 -10.43
C VAL A 248 5.62 8.23 -9.31
N ALA A 249 4.29 8.47 -9.26
CA ALA A 249 3.67 9.20 -8.16
C ALA A 249 3.80 8.45 -6.82
N GLY A 250 3.63 7.12 -6.84
CA GLY A 250 3.81 6.25 -5.68
C GLY A 250 5.25 6.22 -5.16
N LEU A 251 6.24 6.22 -6.07
CA LEU A 251 7.65 6.34 -5.72
C LEU A 251 7.92 7.68 -5.01
N ALA A 252 7.41 8.80 -5.54
CA ALA A 252 7.53 10.11 -4.92
C ALA A 252 6.89 10.15 -3.53
N ALA A 253 5.67 9.59 -3.39
CA ALA A 253 4.99 9.48 -2.11
C ALA A 253 5.77 8.65 -1.09
N ALA A 254 6.35 7.52 -1.52
CA ALA A 254 7.14 6.64 -0.67
C ALA A 254 8.45 7.31 -0.22
N LEU A 255 9.18 7.98 -1.13
CA LEU A 255 10.37 8.76 -0.79
C LEU A 255 10.06 9.82 0.27
N LEU A 256 8.96 10.57 0.09
CA LEU A 256 8.53 11.57 1.06
C LEU A 256 8.22 10.93 2.42
N THR A 257 7.34 9.94 2.46
CA THR A 257 6.88 9.31 3.70
C THR A 257 8.02 8.67 4.48
N GLN A 258 8.92 7.95 3.80
CA GLN A 258 10.09 7.33 4.42
C GLN A 258 11.12 8.37 4.92
N SER A 259 11.13 9.58 4.35
CA SER A 259 12.02 10.66 4.78
C SER A 259 11.47 11.48 5.96
N VAL A 260 10.18 11.37 6.30
CA VAL A 260 9.55 12.20 7.36
C VAL A 260 10.29 12.08 8.69
N LEU A 261 10.58 10.86 9.15
CA LEU A 261 11.26 10.67 10.43
C LEU A 261 12.66 11.26 10.45
N TYR A 262 13.40 11.12 9.34
CA TYR A 262 14.74 11.73 9.18
C TYR A 262 14.68 13.24 9.16
N TYR A 263 13.68 13.82 8.47
CA TYR A 263 13.46 15.25 8.43
C TYR A 263 13.21 15.82 9.85
N PHE A 264 12.28 15.24 10.60
CA PHE A 264 12.00 15.72 11.95
C PHE A 264 13.16 15.51 12.93
N LYS A 265 13.94 14.44 12.75
CA LYS A 265 15.10 14.16 13.59
C LYS A 265 16.27 15.11 13.31
N HIS A 266 16.61 15.34 12.03
CA HIS A 266 17.86 16.00 11.66
C HIS A 266 17.68 17.41 11.10
N VAL A 267 16.56 17.72 10.42
CA VAL A 267 16.31 19.03 9.81
C VAL A 267 15.52 19.92 10.77
N ALA A 268 14.41 19.41 11.31
CA ALA A 268 13.56 20.19 12.22
C ALA A 268 14.05 20.18 13.68
N GLY A 269 14.97 19.28 14.06
CA GLY A 269 15.45 19.14 15.42
C GLY A 269 14.37 18.74 16.45
N ALA A 270 13.27 18.13 15.97
CA ALA A 270 12.10 17.79 16.76
C ALA A 270 11.67 16.33 16.54
N PRO A 271 12.49 15.34 16.94
CA PRO A 271 12.25 13.92 16.62
C PRO A 271 10.91 13.39 17.13
N ALA A 272 10.40 13.87 18.24
CA ALA A 272 9.09 13.49 18.79
C ALA A 272 7.91 13.92 17.90
N GLN A 273 8.10 14.90 17.02
CA GLN A 273 7.05 15.37 16.11
C GLN A 273 6.96 14.56 14.79
N GLY A 274 7.96 13.73 14.49
CA GLY A 274 7.94 12.86 13.29
C GLY A 274 6.74 11.92 13.27
N PRO A 275 6.49 11.11 14.31
CA PRO A 275 5.30 10.28 14.42
C PRO A 275 3.98 11.08 14.37
N GLN A 276 3.94 12.28 14.98
CA GLN A 276 2.78 13.17 14.92
C GLN A 276 2.49 13.63 13.50
N ALA A 277 3.53 13.98 12.73
CA ALA A 277 3.39 14.34 11.32
C ALA A 277 2.80 13.19 10.50
N LEU A 278 3.31 11.95 10.66
CA LEU A 278 2.78 10.77 9.99
C LEU A 278 1.32 10.49 10.36
N ALA A 279 0.95 10.68 11.64
CA ALA A 279 -0.43 10.51 12.10
C ALA A 279 -1.37 11.54 11.45
N LEU A 280 -0.97 12.83 11.42
CA LEU A 280 -1.75 13.88 10.80
C LEU A 280 -1.85 13.72 9.27
N MET A 281 -0.78 13.23 8.62
CA MET A 281 -0.82 12.84 7.22
C MET A 281 -1.87 11.73 6.98
N ALA A 282 -1.91 10.69 7.81
CA ALA A 282 -2.89 9.60 7.68
C ALA A 282 -4.34 10.12 7.84
N ILE A 283 -4.59 10.99 8.82
CA ILE A 283 -5.90 11.62 9.05
C ILE A 283 -6.29 12.48 7.84
N ALA A 284 -5.39 13.36 7.38
CA ALA A 284 -5.64 14.23 6.24
C ALA A 284 -5.91 13.43 4.97
N GLY A 285 -5.17 12.34 4.73
CA GLY A 285 -5.41 11.42 3.62
C GLY A 285 -6.81 10.82 3.67
N THR A 286 -7.28 10.40 4.85
CA THR A 286 -8.62 9.83 5.02
C THR A 286 -9.71 10.87 4.75
N ILE A 287 -9.56 12.09 5.27
CA ILE A 287 -10.50 13.19 5.02
C ILE A 287 -10.51 13.60 3.55
N ALA A 288 -9.37 13.52 2.87
CA ALA A 288 -9.26 13.87 1.46
C ALA A 288 -10.06 12.94 0.53
N VAL A 289 -10.30 11.66 0.90
CA VAL A 289 -11.03 10.71 0.06
C VAL A 289 -12.42 11.21 -0.33
N PRO A 290 -13.35 11.54 0.60
CA PRO A 290 -14.66 12.01 0.24
C PRO A 290 -14.62 13.37 -0.50
N VAL A 291 -13.66 14.23 -0.19
CA VAL A 291 -13.48 15.51 -0.90
C VAL A 291 -13.15 15.23 -2.37
N TRP A 292 -12.17 14.38 -2.66
CA TRP A 292 -11.80 14.01 -4.01
C TRP A 292 -12.90 13.27 -4.76
N MET A 293 -13.67 12.40 -4.08
CA MET A 293 -14.85 11.76 -4.66
C MET A 293 -15.90 12.79 -5.11
N LEU A 294 -16.08 13.86 -4.34
CA LEU A 294 -17.00 14.93 -4.72
C LEU A 294 -16.46 15.71 -5.92
N VAL A 295 -15.18 16.08 -5.90
CA VAL A 295 -14.53 16.83 -7.00
C VAL A 295 -14.55 16.02 -8.31
N THR A 296 -14.38 14.70 -8.27
CA THR A 296 -14.43 13.85 -9.48
C THR A 296 -15.76 13.92 -10.21
N ARG A 297 -16.87 14.17 -9.50
CA ARG A 297 -18.21 14.31 -10.15
C ARG A 297 -18.26 15.50 -11.11
N TRP A 298 -17.51 16.56 -10.83
CA TRP A 298 -17.52 17.77 -11.63
C TRP A 298 -16.47 17.76 -12.75
N ILE A 299 -15.26 17.32 -12.46
CA ILE A 299 -14.13 17.43 -13.40
C ILE A 299 -13.74 16.10 -14.06
N GLY A 300 -14.13 14.97 -13.49
CA GLY A 300 -13.78 13.63 -13.96
C GLY A 300 -12.40 13.15 -13.45
N LEU A 301 -12.18 11.82 -13.53
CA LEU A 301 -11.02 11.14 -12.93
C LEU A 301 -9.68 11.64 -13.49
N ARG A 302 -9.56 11.72 -14.83
CA ARG A 302 -8.29 12.13 -15.45
C ARG A 302 -7.92 13.58 -15.11
N ALA A 303 -8.89 14.50 -15.06
CA ALA A 303 -8.64 15.89 -14.69
C ALA A 303 -8.23 16.00 -13.21
N LEU A 304 -8.82 15.17 -12.33
CA LEU A 304 -8.42 15.13 -10.92
C LEU A 304 -6.94 14.79 -10.75
N TRP A 305 -6.35 13.94 -11.61
CA TRP A 305 -4.91 13.65 -11.56
C TRP A 305 -4.08 14.93 -11.66
N PHE A 306 -4.40 15.81 -12.61
CA PHE A 306 -3.67 17.08 -12.79
C PHE A 306 -3.94 18.08 -11.67
N VAL A 307 -5.16 18.11 -11.13
CA VAL A 307 -5.48 18.93 -9.94
C VAL A 307 -4.68 18.46 -8.73
N ALA A 308 -4.56 17.13 -8.52
CA ALA A 308 -3.75 16.57 -7.46
C ALA A 308 -2.25 16.88 -7.64
N VAL A 309 -1.74 16.85 -8.89
CA VAL A 309 -0.35 17.29 -9.19
C VAL A 309 -0.16 18.76 -8.83
N ALA A 310 -1.05 19.64 -9.29
CA ALA A 310 -0.96 21.07 -9.00
C ALA A 310 -1.02 21.35 -7.50
N TRP A 311 -1.95 20.71 -6.79
CA TRP A 311 -2.06 20.79 -5.33
C TRP A 311 -0.77 20.31 -4.65
N GLY A 312 -0.23 19.16 -5.06
CA GLY A 312 1.02 18.62 -4.52
C GLY A 312 2.21 19.54 -4.74
N LEU A 313 2.35 20.13 -5.93
CA LEU A 313 3.42 21.08 -6.23
C LEU A 313 3.30 22.37 -5.41
N ILE A 314 2.08 22.89 -5.20
CA ILE A 314 1.83 24.04 -4.30
C ILE A 314 2.26 23.69 -2.87
N CYS A 315 1.86 22.52 -2.36
CA CYS A 315 2.27 22.08 -1.03
C CYS A 315 3.79 21.91 -0.93
N LEU A 316 4.46 21.35 -1.94
CA LEU A 316 5.93 21.23 -1.95
C LEU A 316 6.61 22.61 -1.99
N ALA A 317 6.10 23.57 -2.74
CA ALA A 317 6.61 24.93 -2.71
C ALA A 317 6.45 25.58 -1.32
N LEU A 318 5.30 25.38 -0.67
CA LEU A 318 5.07 25.81 0.71
C LEU A 318 6.00 25.11 1.70
N PHE A 319 6.26 23.81 1.52
CA PHE A 319 7.23 23.04 2.32
C PHE A 319 8.64 23.61 2.17
N GLY A 320 9.01 24.05 0.97
CA GLY A 320 10.30 24.70 0.67
C GLY A 320 10.53 25.98 1.46
N VAL A 321 9.49 26.73 1.79
CA VAL A 321 9.57 27.98 2.59
C VAL A 321 9.11 27.83 4.03
N ALA A 322 8.65 26.65 4.42
CA ALA A 322 8.16 26.37 5.77
C ALA A 322 9.27 26.58 6.82
N ARG A 323 8.94 27.31 7.86
CA ARG A 323 9.82 27.53 9.01
C ARG A 323 9.21 26.89 10.25
N GLY A 324 10.03 26.06 10.91
CA GLY A 324 9.60 25.34 12.12
C GLY A 324 8.80 24.06 11.85
N ALA A 325 8.82 23.18 12.83
CA ALA A 325 8.24 21.84 12.72
C ALA A 325 6.71 21.84 12.56
N GLY A 326 6.00 22.77 13.21
CA GLY A 326 4.53 22.86 13.12
C GLY A 326 4.02 23.18 11.71
N MET A 327 4.67 24.13 11.00
CA MET A 327 4.33 24.45 9.61
C MET A 327 4.64 23.26 8.69
N ALA A 328 5.77 22.57 8.91
CA ALA A 328 6.11 21.38 8.14
C ALA A 328 5.06 20.27 8.31
N ILE A 329 4.58 20.02 9.53
CA ILE A 329 3.51 19.04 9.80
C ILE A 329 2.24 19.40 9.01
N LEU A 330 1.79 20.63 9.07
CA LEU A 330 0.58 21.09 8.37
C LEU A 330 0.72 20.90 6.86
N VAL A 331 1.84 21.33 6.29
CA VAL A 331 2.07 21.24 4.84
C VAL A 331 2.18 19.79 4.39
N LEU A 332 2.86 18.91 5.16
CA LEU A 332 2.94 17.48 4.86
C LEU A 332 1.57 16.80 4.95
N ALA A 333 0.74 17.17 5.90
CA ALA A 333 -0.64 16.69 6.00
C ALA A 333 -1.48 17.11 4.77
N LEU A 334 -1.36 18.37 4.32
CA LEU A 334 -2.02 18.86 3.10
C LEU A 334 -1.47 18.17 1.83
N LEU A 335 -0.17 17.91 1.77
CA LEU A 335 0.47 17.20 0.66
C LEU A 335 -0.03 15.74 0.55
N GLN A 336 -0.32 15.10 1.68
CA GLN A 336 -0.89 13.76 1.70
C GLN A 336 -2.23 13.69 0.94
N ALA A 337 -3.02 14.75 0.92
CA ALA A 337 -4.24 14.81 0.14
C ALA A 337 -3.97 14.61 -1.38
N ALA A 338 -2.86 15.15 -1.92
CA ALA A 338 -2.49 14.91 -3.31
C ALA A 338 -2.24 13.42 -3.58
N PHE A 339 -1.46 12.76 -2.72
CA PHE A 339 -1.16 11.32 -2.87
C PHE A 339 -2.41 10.45 -2.73
N THR A 340 -3.35 10.83 -1.86
CA THR A 340 -4.67 10.19 -1.77
C THR A 340 -5.47 10.37 -3.06
N GLY A 341 -5.41 11.54 -3.69
CA GLY A 341 -6.04 11.80 -4.98
C GLY A 341 -5.51 10.88 -6.09
N PHE A 342 -4.20 10.68 -6.18
CA PHE A 342 -3.61 9.73 -7.14
C PHE A 342 -4.07 8.30 -6.90
N ASN A 343 -4.11 7.87 -5.65
CA ASN A 343 -4.57 6.53 -5.29
C ASN A 343 -6.04 6.31 -5.65
N LEU A 344 -6.91 7.29 -5.36
CA LEU A 344 -8.32 7.25 -5.74
C LEU A 344 -8.50 7.14 -7.26
N VAL A 345 -7.82 8.00 -8.03
CA VAL A 345 -7.91 8.00 -9.49
C VAL A 345 -7.40 6.69 -10.06
N PHE A 346 -6.28 6.18 -9.56
CA PHE A 346 -5.67 4.93 -10.01
C PHE A 346 -6.65 3.75 -9.92
N TRP A 347 -7.19 3.50 -8.72
CA TRP A 347 -8.10 2.38 -8.51
C TRP A 347 -9.45 2.56 -9.22
N SER A 348 -9.89 3.82 -9.40
CA SER A 348 -11.12 4.12 -10.14
C SER A 348 -10.97 4.02 -11.66
N MET A 349 -9.79 4.32 -12.21
CA MET A 349 -9.52 4.25 -13.65
C MET A 349 -9.03 2.86 -14.11
N LEU A 350 -8.53 2.04 -13.22
CA LEU A 350 -7.97 0.73 -13.58
C LEU A 350 -8.98 -0.18 -14.29
N PRO A 351 -10.25 -0.32 -13.82
CA PRO A 351 -11.29 -1.04 -14.57
C PRO A 351 -11.52 -0.47 -15.97
N ASN A 352 -11.57 0.85 -16.11
CA ASN A 352 -11.79 1.51 -17.39
C ASN A 352 -10.67 1.20 -18.40
N THR A 353 -9.44 0.95 -17.93
CA THR A 353 -8.34 0.50 -18.80
C THR A 353 -8.55 -0.92 -19.29
N VAL A 354 -9.18 -1.79 -18.50
CA VAL A 354 -9.52 -3.16 -18.92
C VAL A 354 -10.56 -3.12 -20.04
N GLU A 355 -11.63 -2.34 -19.89
CA GLU A 355 -12.66 -2.16 -20.91
C GLU A 355 -12.09 -1.56 -22.20
N TYR A 356 -11.20 -0.56 -22.08
CA TYR A 356 -10.49 -0.01 -23.23
C TYR A 356 -9.66 -1.08 -23.99
N GLY A 357 -9.01 -1.99 -23.24
CA GLY A 357 -8.27 -3.11 -23.81
C GLY A 357 -9.18 -4.13 -24.49
N GLU A 358 -10.32 -4.45 -23.88
CA GLU A 358 -11.31 -5.39 -24.37
C GLU A 358 -11.90 -4.93 -25.72
N VAL A 359 -12.27 -3.66 -25.85
CA VAL A 359 -12.77 -3.09 -27.10
C VAL A 359 -11.76 -3.23 -28.24
N ARG A 360 -10.44 -3.09 -27.95
CA ARG A 360 -9.37 -3.12 -28.94
C ARG A 360 -8.85 -4.51 -29.29
N ALA A 361 -8.76 -5.38 -28.28
CA ALA A 361 -8.13 -6.69 -28.44
C ALA A 361 -9.16 -7.84 -28.49
N GLY A 362 -10.44 -7.58 -28.24
CA GLY A 362 -11.48 -8.60 -28.17
C GLY A 362 -11.32 -9.57 -26.98
N THR A 363 -10.44 -9.25 -26.02
CA THR A 363 -10.09 -10.15 -24.93
C THR A 363 -10.08 -9.39 -23.61
N ARG A 364 -10.88 -9.86 -22.63
CA ARG A 364 -10.95 -9.31 -21.28
C ARG A 364 -9.92 -9.98 -20.37
N VAL A 365 -9.01 -9.19 -19.79
CA VAL A 365 -7.89 -9.68 -18.96
C VAL A 365 -7.89 -9.01 -17.58
N GLU A 366 -9.05 -8.89 -16.97
CA GLU A 366 -9.29 -8.11 -15.75
C GLU A 366 -8.43 -8.57 -14.57
N ALA A 367 -8.48 -9.85 -14.18
CA ALA A 367 -7.75 -10.36 -13.02
C ALA A 367 -6.23 -10.14 -13.12
N LEU A 368 -5.67 -10.37 -14.33
CA LEU A 368 -4.25 -10.14 -14.58
C LEU A 368 -3.89 -8.64 -14.55
N ALA A 369 -4.78 -7.77 -15.04
CA ALA A 369 -4.58 -6.33 -15.00
C ALA A 369 -4.45 -5.82 -13.56
N PHE A 370 -5.34 -6.24 -12.66
CA PHE A 370 -5.26 -5.88 -11.24
C PHE A 370 -4.02 -6.45 -10.57
N GLY A 371 -3.64 -7.71 -10.87
CA GLY A 371 -2.43 -8.34 -10.33
C GLY A 371 -1.15 -7.62 -10.75
N VAL A 372 -1.01 -7.33 -12.06
CA VAL A 372 0.14 -6.58 -12.60
C VAL A 372 0.17 -5.16 -12.04
N ALA A 373 -0.96 -4.49 -11.91
CA ALA A 373 -1.05 -3.16 -11.33
C ALA A 373 -0.57 -3.14 -9.88
N ALA A 374 -1.00 -4.09 -9.05
CA ALA A 374 -0.54 -4.22 -7.66
C ALA A 374 0.97 -4.51 -7.58
N LEU A 375 1.50 -5.37 -8.46
CA LEU A 375 2.93 -5.65 -8.54
C LEU A 375 3.72 -4.38 -8.90
N LEU A 376 3.29 -3.60 -9.89
CA LEU A 376 3.97 -2.37 -10.29
C LEU A 376 4.00 -1.32 -9.16
N GLN A 377 2.93 -1.22 -8.36
CA GLN A 377 2.94 -0.35 -7.17
C GLN A 377 3.97 -0.81 -6.12
N LYS A 378 4.08 -2.11 -5.88
CA LYS A 378 5.09 -2.67 -4.96
C LYS A 378 6.50 -2.45 -5.47
N LEU A 379 6.73 -2.56 -6.79
CA LEU A 379 8.01 -2.23 -7.40
C LEU A 379 8.36 -0.74 -7.22
N GLY A 380 7.39 0.16 -7.33
CA GLY A 380 7.58 1.59 -7.03
C GLY A 380 8.01 1.82 -5.58
N LEU A 381 7.37 1.17 -4.61
CA LEU A 381 7.73 1.26 -3.19
C LEU A 381 9.14 0.69 -2.92
N ALA A 382 9.48 -0.44 -3.54
CA ALA A 382 10.80 -1.05 -3.43
C ALA A 382 11.89 -0.13 -4.01
N ALA A 383 11.64 0.43 -5.20
CA ALA A 383 12.54 1.38 -5.84
C ALA A 383 12.77 2.63 -4.98
N ALA A 384 11.72 3.13 -4.31
CA ALA A 384 11.83 4.28 -3.42
C ALA A 384 12.83 4.04 -2.27
N ALA A 385 12.76 2.88 -1.62
CA ALA A 385 13.70 2.53 -0.54
C ALA A 385 15.15 2.40 -1.04
N GLY A 386 15.34 1.79 -2.23
CA GLY A 386 16.65 1.70 -2.87
C GLY A 386 17.22 3.08 -3.21
N VAL A 387 16.41 3.94 -3.86
CA VAL A 387 16.78 5.32 -4.19
C VAL A 387 17.12 6.12 -2.94
N LEU A 388 16.30 6.02 -1.88
CA LEU A 388 16.53 6.70 -0.62
C LEU A 388 17.88 6.28 -0.01
N GLY A 389 18.16 4.98 0.06
CA GLY A 389 19.39 4.47 0.61
C GLY A 389 20.64 4.94 -0.15
N LEU A 390 20.59 4.90 -1.49
CA LEU A 390 21.68 5.37 -2.34
C LEU A 390 21.88 6.89 -2.25
N PHE A 391 20.79 7.66 -2.21
CA PHE A 391 20.84 9.11 -2.09
C PHE A 391 21.41 9.52 -0.73
N TYR A 392 20.97 8.91 0.37
CA TYR A 392 21.48 9.20 1.70
C TYR A 392 22.97 8.86 1.84
N ARG A 393 23.43 7.76 1.21
CA ARG A 393 24.85 7.47 1.10
C ARG A 393 25.59 8.58 0.34
N HIS A 394 25.02 9.07 -0.77
CA HIS A 394 25.64 10.11 -1.61
C HIS A 394 25.81 11.44 -0.87
N ILE A 395 24.83 11.85 -0.07
CA ILE A 395 24.91 13.07 0.76
C ILE A 395 25.71 12.90 2.04
N GLY A 396 26.32 11.74 2.27
CA GLY A 396 27.14 11.47 3.44
C GLY A 396 26.38 11.27 4.73
N TYR A 397 25.14 10.75 4.66
CA TYR A 397 24.36 10.43 5.86
C TYR A 397 25.03 9.32 6.68
N VAL A 398 25.27 9.58 7.97
CA VAL A 398 25.84 8.62 8.93
C VAL A 398 24.82 8.36 10.03
N ALA A 399 24.34 7.12 10.12
CA ALA A 399 23.37 6.72 11.12
C ALA A 399 23.91 6.90 12.54
N GLY A 400 23.08 7.41 13.46
CA GLY A 400 23.43 7.62 14.86
C GLY A 400 24.38 8.78 15.14
N ALA A 401 24.89 9.48 14.11
CA ALA A 401 25.80 10.61 14.26
C ALA A 401 25.12 11.96 14.04
N ALA A 402 25.75 13.02 14.51
CA ALA A 402 25.39 14.38 14.12
C ALA A 402 25.67 14.57 12.63
N GLN A 403 24.68 15.08 11.89
CA GLN A 403 24.77 15.27 10.45
C GLN A 403 25.44 16.61 10.11
N THR A 404 26.16 16.64 8.99
CA THR A 404 26.71 17.90 8.45
C THR A 404 25.59 18.80 7.91
N GLY A 405 25.83 20.11 7.81
CA GLY A 405 24.86 21.03 7.19
C GLY A 405 24.47 20.65 5.75
N ALA A 406 25.43 20.11 4.98
CA ALA A 406 25.18 19.61 3.62
C ALA A 406 24.24 18.38 3.61
N THR A 407 24.44 17.44 4.53
CA THR A 407 23.58 16.27 4.69
C THR A 407 22.16 16.68 5.10
N ILE A 408 22.03 17.62 6.05
CA ILE A 408 20.72 18.16 6.51
C ILE A 408 19.97 18.81 5.33
N ALA A 409 20.67 19.67 4.57
CA ALA A 409 20.10 20.26 3.36
C ALA A 409 19.67 19.18 2.35
N GLY A 410 20.52 18.16 2.11
CA GLY A 410 20.23 17.07 1.19
C GLY A 410 18.97 16.26 1.56
N ILE A 411 18.69 16.01 2.84
CA ILE A 411 17.46 15.35 3.28
C ILE A 411 16.23 16.19 2.87
N ARG A 412 16.26 17.50 3.10
CA ARG A 412 15.20 18.42 2.71
C ARG A 412 15.03 18.50 1.20
N ASP A 413 16.16 18.60 0.49
CA ASP A 413 16.20 18.72 -0.97
C ASP A 413 15.64 17.47 -1.66
N LEU A 414 15.91 16.28 -1.13
CA LEU A 414 15.29 15.05 -1.61
C LEU A 414 13.77 15.12 -1.53
N MET A 415 13.23 15.51 -0.36
CA MET A 415 11.78 15.61 -0.16
C MET A 415 11.15 16.65 -1.07
N LEU A 416 11.84 17.74 -1.36
CA LEU A 416 11.34 18.82 -2.21
C LEU A 416 11.48 18.50 -3.69
N TYR A 417 12.71 18.27 -4.15
CA TYR A 417 12.99 18.17 -5.60
C TYR A 417 12.65 16.82 -6.20
N ALA A 418 12.96 15.71 -5.51
CA ALA A 418 12.63 14.38 -6.04
C ALA A 418 11.11 14.17 -6.10
N CYS A 419 10.36 14.63 -5.07
CA CYS A 419 8.91 14.57 -5.10
C CYS A 419 8.31 15.48 -6.18
N SER A 420 8.80 16.72 -6.34
CA SER A 420 8.35 17.63 -7.40
C SER A 420 8.60 17.05 -8.78
N ALA A 421 9.80 16.51 -9.03
CA ALA A 421 10.15 15.86 -10.29
C ALA A 421 9.25 14.64 -10.56
N GLY A 422 8.98 13.82 -9.54
CA GLY A 422 8.08 12.68 -9.64
C GLY A 422 6.65 13.10 -9.98
N LEU A 423 6.10 14.13 -9.34
CA LEU A 423 4.76 14.64 -9.66
C LEU A 423 4.69 15.19 -11.09
N VAL A 424 5.67 15.96 -11.54
CA VAL A 424 5.73 16.49 -12.91
C VAL A 424 5.85 15.34 -13.92
N ALA A 425 6.76 14.38 -13.70
CA ALA A 425 6.93 13.22 -14.57
C ALA A 425 5.63 12.39 -14.65
N SER A 426 4.94 12.18 -13.53
CA SER A 426 3.65 11.50 -13.48
C SER A 426 2.59 12.23 -14.30
N ALA A 427 2.53 13.57 -14.24
CA ALA A 427 1.63 14.38 -15.05
C ALA A 427 1.94 14.25 -16.55
N LEU A 428 3.22 14.34 -16.94
CA LEU A 428 3.64 14.20 -18.33
C LEU A 428 3.27 12.82 -18.92
N ILE A 429 3.39 11.75 -18.14
CA ILE A 429 2.96 10.42 -18.52
C ILE A 429 1.44 10.38 -18.70
N MET A 430 0.68 10.94 -17.74
CA MET A 430 -0.78 10.95 -17.75
C MET A 430 -1.34 11.80 -18.91
N LEU A 431 -0.61 12.79 -19.44
CA LEU A 431 -1.00 13.50 -20.65
C LEU A 431 -1.20 12.57 -21.84
N ARG A 432 -0.46 11.46 -21.89
CA ARG A 432 -0.55 10.45 -22.97
C ARG A 432 -1.68 9.44 -22.77
N ASN A 433 -2.38 9.44 -21.60
CA ASN A 433 -3.48 8.53 -21.34
C ASN A 433 -4.70 8.86 -22.22
N PRO A 434 -5.27 7.90 -22.97
CA PRO A 434 -6.38 8.16 -23.89
C PRO A 434 -7.76 8.33 -23.22
N LEU A 435 -7.92 7.90 -21.95
CA LEU A 435 -9.20 7.94 -21.24
C LEU A 435 -9.55 9.38 -20.79
N LYS A 436 -10.00 10.19 -21.74
CA LYS A 436 -10.56 11.52 -21.49
C LYS A 436 -12.01 11.41 -21.02
N ARG A 437 -12.57 12.52 -20.49
CA ARG A 437 -13.99 12.61 -20.12
C ARG A 437 -14.88 12.29 -21.33
N GLY A 438 -15.87 11.43 -21.14
CA GLY A 438 -16.79 10.98 -22.20
C GLY A 438 -16.31 9.75 -22.99
N VAL A 439 -14.99 9.49 -23.08
CA VAL A 439 -14.48 8.33 -23.82
C VAL A 439 -14.95 7.02 -23.18
N HIS A 440 -15.02 6.95 -21.86
CA HIS A 440 -15.48 5.76 -21.15
C HIS A 440 -16.95 5.43 -21.45
N ALA A 441 -17.83 6.44 -21.50
CA ALA A 441 -19.26 6.23 -21.84
C ALA A 441 -19.42 5.64 -23.26
N ALA A 442 -18.69 6.18 -24.24
CA ALA A 442 -18.69 5.66 -25.59
C ALA A 442 -18.14 4.21 -25.70
N LEU A 443 -17.14 3.85 -24.87
CA LEU A 443 -16.63 2.48 -24.82
C LEU A 443 -17.65 1.49 -24.25
N VAL A 444 -18.40 1.90 -23.22
CA VAL A 444 -19.45 1.07 -22.61
C VAL A 444 -20.60 0.84 -23.60
N GLU A 445 -20.98 1.87 -24.36
CA GLU A 445 -22.02 1.76 -25.44
C GLU A 445 -21.56 0.81 -26.55
N ASP A 446 -20.28 0.89 -27.00
CA ASP A 446 -19.74 -0.02 -28.03
C ASP A 446 -19.70 -1.48 -27.53
N LEU A 447 -19.34 -1.72 -26.25
CA LEU A 447 -19.39 -3.07 -25.68
C LEU A 447 -20.79 -3.63 -25.55
N ALA A 448 -21.77 -2.80 -25.16
CA ALA A 448 -23.19 -3.20 -25.11
C ALA A 448 -23.71 -3.58 -26.48
N GLY A 449 -23.45 -2.76 -27.52
CA GLY A 449 -23.83 -3.05 -28.87
C GLY A 449 -23.23 -4.33 -29.49
N ARG A 450 -22.01 -4.72 -29.03
CA ARG A 450 -21.38 -5.99 -29.46
C ARG A 450 -21.93 -7.21 -28.71
N ALA A 451 -22.51 -7.04 -27.53
CA ALA A 451 -23.14 -8.13 -26.79
C ALA A 451 -24.52 -8.49 -27.36
N ASP A 452 -25.17 -7.53 -28.01
CA ASP A 452 -26.49 -7.69 -28.64
C ASP A 452 -26.43 -8.16 -30.10
N ALA A 453 -25.24 -8.16 -30.72
CA ALA A 453 -25.00 -8.62 -32.10
C ALA A 453 -24.41 -10.04 -32.13
#